data_26a6950ed9b6a4044af163467a464a42
#
_entry.id   26a6950ed9b6a4044af163467a464a42
#
_cell.length_a   1.000
_cell.length_b   1.000
_cell.length_c   1.000
_cell.angle_alpha   90.00
_cell.angle_beta   90.00
_cell.angle_gamma   90.00
#
_symmetry.space_group_name_H-M   'P 1'
#
loop_
_entity.id
_entity.type
_entity.pdbx_description
1 polymer ?
#
loop_
_entity_poly.entity_id
_entity_poly.type
_entity_poly.pdbx_seq_one_letter_code
_entity_poly.pdbx_strand_id
1 'polypeptide(L)'
;WTATKIPSWSKWTRPARLATPGHGLVFSTRCRERKIKMQDLESLYQMVAARKANPKEGSYTDYLFTKGLDKILKKVGEETTEVIVAAKNEGTAELQYETADLLYHLMVLLVEQGLTYDDIKEELGKREGLMSDFKDRPEIKDL
;
A
#
# COMPACT_ATOMS: atom_id res chain seq x y z
N TRP A 1 6.27 -25.54 20.09
CA TRP A 1 5.47 -24.66 19.25
C TRP A 1 6.39 -23.97 18.26
N THR A 2 6.53 -24.57 17.08
CA THR A 2 7.35 -24.04 15.98
C THR A 2 6.57 -22.94 15.28
N ALA A 3 7.01 -21.70 15.43
CA ALA A 3 6.49 -20.56 14.72
C ALA A 3 6.84 -20.68 13.24
N THR A 4 5.88 -21.00 12.40
CA THR A 4 6.03 -20.96 10.94
C THR A 4 6.17 -19.50 10.53
N LYS A 5 7.35 -19.10 10.08
CA LYS A 5 7.64 -17.76 9.57
C LYS A 5 6.80 -17.51 8.31
N ILE A 6 5.78 -16.69 8.42
CA ILE A 6 5.04 -16.17 7.25
C ILE A 6 5.89 -15.08 6.61
N PRO A 7 6.16 -15.13 5.29
CA PRO A 7 6.93 -14.09 4.61
C PRO A 7 6.16 -12.75 4.68
N SER A 8 6.80 -11.73 5.23
CA SER A 8 6.30 -10.36 5.10
C SER A 8 6.41 -9.91 3.63
N TRP A 9 5.50 -9.10 3.17
CA TRP A 9 5.56 -8.47 1.84
C TRP A 9 6.86 -7.70 1.59
N SER A 10 7.54 -7.27 2.63
CA SER A 10 8.84 -6.59 2.61
C SER A 10 9.99 -7.41 2.03
N LYS A 11 9.80 -8.69 1.69
CA LYS A 11 10.83 -9.57 1.10
C LYS A 11 10.74 -9.75 -0.42
N TRP A 12 10.19 -8.81 -1.14
CA TRP A 12 10.49 -8.70 -2.56
C TRP A 12 11.86 -8.04 -2.70
N THR A 13 12.90 -8.87 -2.62
CA THR A 13 14.28 -8.45 -2.80
C THR A 13 14.45 -7.66 -4.08
N ARG A 14 14.96 -6.43 -3.95
CA ARG A 14 15.46 -5.63 -5.09
C ARG A 14 16.46 -6.49 -5.87
N PRO A 15 16.37 -6.56 -7.21
CA PRO A 15 17.44 -7.15 -7.98
C PRO A 15 18.70 -6.32 -7.79
N ALA A 16 19.79 -6.97 -7.33
CA ALA A 16 21.09 -6.36 -7.16
C ALA A 16 21.53 -5.72 -8.49
N ARG A 17 22.01 -4.47 -8.45
CA ARG A 17 22.72 -3.85 -9.56
C ARG A 17 23.99 -4.64 -9.80
N LEU A 18 24.02 -5.43 -10.87
CA LEU A 18 25.24 -5.99 -11.39
C LEU A 18 25.99 -4.91 -12.17
N ALA A 19 27.20 -4.60 -11.67
CA ALA A 19 28.17 -3.78 -12.37
C ALA A 19 29.06 -4.67 -13.24
N THR A 20 29.33 -4.15 -14.45
CA THR A 20 30.47 -4.29 -15.36
C THR A 20 30.48 -5.44 -16.38
N PRO A 21 30.98 -5.11 -17.61
CA PRO A 21 30.84 -5.90 -18.81
C PRO A 21 32.07 -6.77 -19.08
N GLY A 22 31.86 -7.95 -19.60
CA GLY A 22 32.95 -8.78 -20.11
C GLY A 22 32.43 -10.05 -20.78
N HIS A 23 32.56 -10.06 -22.11
CA HIS A 23 32.54 -11.21 -23.01
C HIS A 23 31.25 -12.00 -23.25
N GLY A 24 30.80 -11.82 -24.46
CA GLY A 24 29.92 -12.54 -25.33
C GLY A 24 29.47 -13.96 -24.98
N LEU A 25 28.18 -14.06 -24.73
CA LEU A 25 27.36 -15.18 -25.12
C LEU A 25 25.97 -14.62 -25.38
N VAL A 26 25.53 -14.69 -26.62
CA VAL A 26 24.20 -14.30 -27.08
C VAL A 26 23.21 -15.29 -26.46
N PHE A 27 22.83 -15.02 -25.22
CA PHE A 27 21.64 -15.62 -24.66
C PHE A 27 20.48 -14.67 -24.98
N SER A 28 19.72 -14.99 -26.03
CA SER A 28 18.43 -14.37 -26.30
C SER A 28 17.48 -14.69 -25.17
N THR A 29 17.68 -14.08 -24.01
CA THR A 29 16.66 -13.97 -22.99
C THR A 29 15.67 -12.93 -23.47
N ARG A 30 14.63 -13.41 -24.14
CA ARG A 30 13.42 -12.65 -24.39
C ARG A 30 12.86 -12.30 -23.02
N CYS A 31 13.42 -11.26 -22.39
CA CYS A 31 12.85 -10.62 -21.21
C CYS A 31 11.48 -10.10 -21.68
N ARG A 32 10.43 -10.91 -21.45
CA ARG A 32 9.08 -10.46 -21.66
C ARG A 32 8.89 -9.32 -20.68
N GLU A 33 9.06 -8.07 -21.12
CA GLU A 33 8.73 -6.90 -20.35
C GLU A 33 7.30 -7.09 -19.86
N ARG A 34 7.18 -7.38 -18.58
CA ARG A 34 5.88 -7.51 -17.95
C ARG A 34 5.31 -6.10 -17.94
N LYS A 35 4.43 -5.80 -18.91
CA LYS A 35 3.70 -4.54 -18.95
C LYS A 35 3.05 -4.36 -17.58
N ILE A 36 3.58 -3.43 -16.79
CA ILE A 36 3.01 -3.09 -15.48
C ILE A 36 1.63 -2.48 -15.79
N LYS A 37 0.58 -3.19 -15.39
CA LYS A 37 -0.77 -2.66 -15.47
C LYS A 37 -0.91 -1.62 -14.37
N MET A 38 -1.10 -0.36 -14.75
CA MET A 38 -1.43 0.68 -13.78
C MET A 38 -2.77 0.35 -13.13
N GLN A 39 -2.81 0.43 -11.81
CA GLN A 39 -3.98 0.12 -11.01
C GLN A 39 -4.48 1.41 -10.36
N ASP A 40 -5.76 1.71 -10.52
CA ASP A 40 -6.43 2.77 -9.79
C ASP A 40 -7.03 2.25 -8.46
N LEU A 41 -7.43 3.17 -7.58
CA LEU A 41 -7.96 2.81 -6.26
C LEU A 41 -9.31 2.10 -6.34
N GLU A 42 -10.12 2.39 -7.34
CA GLU A 42 -11.39 1.68 -7.56
C GLU A 42 -11.14 0.20 -7.88
N SER A 43 -10.26 -0.05 -8.84
CA SER A 43 -9.87 -1.42 -9.22
C SER A 43 -9.21 -2.17 -8.04
N LEU A 44 -8.43 -1.46 -7.23
CA LEU A 44 -7.82 -2.02 -6.01
C LEU A 44 -8.89 -2.41 -5.00
N TYR A 45 -9.85 -1.54 -4.72
CA TYR A 45 -10.97 -1.82 -3.83
C TYR A 45 -11.76 -3.05 -4.30
N GLN A 46 -12.14 -3.09 -5.58
CA GLN A 46 -12.89 -4.22 -6.15
C GLN A 46 -12.12 -5.54 -6.04
N MET A 47 -10.81 -5.52 -6.27
CA MET A 47 -9.95 -6.69 -6.10
C MET A 47 -9.93 -7.19 -4.65
N VAL A 48 -9.83 -6.28 -3.68
CA VAL A 48 -9.84 -6.62 -2.25
C VAL A 48 -11.21 -7.16 -1.83
N ALA A 49 -12.31 -6.53 -2.27
CA ALA A 49 -13.68 -6.98 -2.01
C ALA A 49 -13.95 -8.37 -2.60
N ALA A 50 -13.53 -8.58 -3.86
CA ALA A 50 -13.63 -9.90 -4.50
C ALA A 50 -12.84 -10.97 -3.75
N ARG A 51 -11.69 -10.62 -3.16
CA ARG A 51 -10.89 -11.54 -2.36
C ARG A 51 -11.58 -11.92 -1.06
N LYS A 52 -12.25 -10.97 -0.38
CA LYS A 52 -13.04 -11.26 0.82
C LYS A 52 -14.21 -12.20 0.52
N ALA A 53 -14.88 -12.01 -0.63
CA ALA A 53 -15.97 -12.86 -1.07
C ALA A 53 -15.52 -14.27 -1.53
N ASN A 54 -14.31 -14.36 -2.12
CA ASN A 54 -13.74 -15.60 -2.65
C ASN A 54 -12.33 -15.81 -2.10
N PRO A 55 -12.19 -16.33 -0.88
CA PRO A 55 -10.92 -16.60 -0.25
C PRO A 55 -10.02 -17.50 -1.11
N LYS A 56 -8.71 -17.22 -1.08
CA LYS A 56 -7.72 -18.02 -1.79
C LYS A 56 -6.57 -18.36 -0.85
N GLU A 57 -6.36 -19.64 -0.62
CA GLU A 57 -5.29 -20.13 0.23
C GLU A 57 -3.93 -19.52 -0.13
N GLY A 58 -3.18 -19.10 0.89
CA GLY A 58 -1.88 -18.43 0.73
C GLY A 58 -1.96 -16.96 0.35
N SER A 59 -3.15 -16.38 0.21
CA SER A 59 -3.33 -14.94 -0.04
C SER A 59 -3.07 -14.12 1.23
N TYR A 60 -2.26 -13.07 1.10
CA TYR A 60 -2.05 -12.12 2.20
C TYR A 60 -3.33 -11.35 2.57
N THR A 61 -4.16 -11.03 1.59
CA THR A 61 -5.46 -10.38 1.82
C THR A 61 -6.35 -11.27 2.68
N ASP A 62 -6.43 -12.58 2.39
CA ASP A 62 -7.19 -13.54 3.19
C ASP A 62 -6.64 -13.68 4.60
N TYR A 63 -5.31 -13.67 4.73
CA TYR A 63 -4.68 -13.66 6.04
C TYR A 63 -5.12 -12.45 6.87
N LEU A 64 -5.18 -11.25 6.29
CA LEU A 64 -5.62 -10.04 6.99
C LEU A 64 -7.08 -10.16 7.44
N PHE A 65 -8.00 -10.60 6.57
CA PHE A 65 -9.40 -10.82 6.92
C PHE A 65 -9.57 -11.92 7.99
N THR A 66 -8.80 -13.00 7.88
CA THR A 66 -8.83 -14.09 8.88
C THR A 66 -8.34 -13.63 10.26
N LYS A 67 -7.35 -12.73 10.31
CA LYS A 67 -6.82 -12.16 11.56
C LYS A 67 -7.71 -11.06 12.13
N GLY A 68 -8.59 -10.50 11.31
CA GLY A 68 -9.60 -9.54 11.70
C GLY A 68 -9.09 -8.12 11.89
N LEU A 69 -10.01 -7.28 12.37
CA LEU A 69 -9.87 -5.83 12.43
C LEU A 69 -8.61 -5.34 13.15
N ASP A 70 -8.27 -5.90 14.30
CA ASP A 70 -7.10 -5.44 15.08
C ASP A 70 -5.79 -5.60 14.30
N LYS A 71 -5.68 -6.67 13.52
CA LYS A 71 -4.51 -6.88 12.67
C LYS A 71 -4.47 -5.90 11.51
N ILE A 72 -5.62 -5.60 10.93
CA ILE A 72 -5.74 -4.61 9.83
C ILE A 72 -5.37 -3.22 10.35
N LEU A 73 -5.93 -2.81 11.49
CA LEU A 73 -5.64 -1.52 12.12
C LEU A 73 -4.16 -1.38 12.50
N LYS A 74 -3.57 -2.46 13.04
CA LYS A 74 -2.14 -2.49 13.32
C LYS A 74 -1.33 -2.20 12.05
N LYS A 75 -1.67 -2.84 10.92
CA LYS A 75 -0.97 -2.61 9.65
C LYS A 75 -1.17 -1.19 9.13
N VAL A 76 -2.36 -0.64 9.18
CA VAL A 76 -2.60 0.77 8.80
C VAL A 76 -1.72 1.71 9.64
N GLY A 77 -1.59 1.48 10.95
CA GLY A 77 -0.72 2.27 11.82
C GLY A 77 0.78 2.13 11.49
N GLU A 78 1.25 0.90 11.21
CA GLU A 78 2.62 0.62 10.79
C GLU A 78 2.95 1.36 9.48
N GLU A 79 2.15 1.17 8.42
CA GLU A 79 2.38 1.79 7.11
C GLU A 79 2.27 3.33 7.16
N THR A 80 1.37 3.87 7.99
CA THR A 80 1.30 5.33 8.22
C THR A 80 2.61 5.86 8.81
N THR A 81 3.18 5.15 9.77
CA THR A 81 4.46 5.54 10.39
C THR A 81 5.60 5.44 9.37
N GLU A 82 5.62 4.38 8.55
CA GLU A 82 6.64 4.18 7.51
C GLU A 82 6.57 5.27 6.45
N VAL A 83 5.37 5.71 6.03
CA VAL A 83 5.20 6.88 5.15
C VAL A 83 5.80 8.15 5.77
N ILE A 84 5.56 8.41 7.07
CA ILE A 84 6.11 9.58 7.76
C ILE A 84 7.64 9.54 7.78
N VAL A 85 8.23 8.39 8.08
CA VAL A 85 9.67 8.19 8.11
C VAL A 85 10.26 8.34 6.71
N ALA A 86 9.68 7.68 5.72
CA ALA A 86 10.12 7.74 4.33
C ALA A 86 10.06 9.16 3.75
N ALA A 87 9.06 9.97 4.16
CA ALA A 87 8.94 11.36 3.75
C ALA A 87 10.07 12.27 4.29
N LYS A 88 10.78 11.86 5.34
CA LYS A 88 11.93 12.56 5.91
C LYS A 88 13.26 12.15 5.29
N ASN A 89 13.29 11.01 4.60
CA ASN A 89 14.48 10.49 3.95
C ASN A 89 14.71 11.18 2.59
N GLU A 90 15.96 11.15 2.12
CA GLU A 90 16.27 11.61 0.77
C GLU A 90 15.77 10.60 -0.27
N GLY A 91 15.08 11.11 -1.30
CA GLY A 91 14.54 10.31 -2.41
C GLY A 91 13.09 9.89 -2.22
N THR A 92 12.42 9.63 -3.35
CA THR A 92 10.96 9.38 -3.38
C THR A 92 10.60 7.89 -3.51
N ALA A 93 11.58 7.01 -3.75
CA ALA A 93 11.28 5.61 -4.04
C ALA A 93 10.71 4.85 -2.84
N GLU A 94 11.23 5.12 -1.63
CA GLU A 94 10.74 4.54 -0.40
C GLU A 94 9.36 5.12 -0.05
N LEU A 95 9.19 6.43 -0.15
CA LEU A 95 7.91 7.09 0.06
C LEU A 95 6.83 6.55 -0.89
N GLN A 96 7.16 6.33 -2.16
CA GLN A 96 6.25 5.74 -3.13
C GLN A 96 5.82 4.33 -2.71
N TYR A 97 6.75 3.52 -2.23
CA TYR A 97 6.51 2.16 -1.79
C TYR A 97 5.57 2.13 -0.57
N GLU A 98 5.92 2.85 0.49
CA GLU A 98 5.13 2.89 1.73
C GLU A 98 3.75 3.52 1.53
N THR A 99 3.65 4.53 0.63
CA THR A 99 2.35 5.10 0.28
C THR A 99 1.45 4.08 -0.42
N ALA A 100 1.99 3.25 -1.30
CA ALA A 100 1.22 2.20 -1.96
C ALA A 100 0.74 1.13 -0.96
N ASP A 101 1.58 0.75 0.00
CA ASP A 101 1.22 -0.20 1.05
C ASP A 101 0.14 0.36 2.00
N LEU A 102 0.24 1.65 2.36
CA LEU A 102 -0.80 2.33 3.14
C LEU A 102 -2.14 2.33 2.40
N LEU A 103 -2.15 2.72 1.12
CA LEU A 103 -3.38 2.74 0.30
C LEU A 103 -4.00 1.34 0.20
N TYR A 104 -3.19 0.30 0.03
CA TYR A 104 -3.66 -1.07 0.02
C TYR A 104 -4.33 -1.46 1.34
N HIS A 105 -3.69 -1.21 2.48
CA HIS A 105 -4.24 -1.56 3.80
C HIS A 105 -5.49 -0.73 4.15
N LEU A 106 -5.58 0.52 3.65
CA LEU A 106 -6.82 1.31 3.76
C LEU A 106 -7.97 0.68 2.97
N MET A 107 -7.74 0.17 1.74
CA MET A 107 -8.79 -0.54 1.00
C MET A 107 -9.24 -1.81 1.73
N VAL A 108 -8.31 -2.56 2.34
CA VAL A 108 -8.66 -3.72 3.17
C VAL A 108 -9.53 -3.32 4.37
N LEU A 109 -9.20 -2.21 5.04
CA LEU A 109 -9.97 -1.68 6.15
C LEU A 109 -11.39 -1.27 5.73
N LEU A 110 -11.55 -0.57 4.60
CA LEU A 110 -12.86 -0.18 4.08
C LEU A 110 -13.75 -1.41 3.85
N VAL A 111 -13.21 -2.42 3.15
CA VAL A 111 -13.92 -3.67 2.89
C VAL A 111 -14.28 -4.42 4.19
N GLU A 112 -13.38 -4.42 5.19
CA GLU A 112 -13.65 -5.05 6.49
C GLU A 112 -14.79 -4.38 7.22
N GLN A 113 -14.86 -3.05 7.18
CA GLN A 113 -15.90 -2.25 7.83
C GLN A 113 -17.18 -2.12 7.00
N GLY A 114 -17.22 -2.67 5.80
CA GLY A 114 -18.39 -2.58 4.91
C GLY A 114 -18.61 -1.18 4.32
N LEU A 115 -17.58 -0.32 4.33
CA LEU A 115 -17.61 1.00 3.73
C LEU A 115 -17.18 0.90 2.27
N THR A 116 -17.97 1.45 1.35
CA THR A 116 -17.64 1.41 -0.07
C THR A 116 -16.66 2.51 -0.47
N TYR A 117 -15.93 2.28 -1.56
CA TYR A 117 -15.07 3.34 -2.11
C TYR A 117 -15.89 4.53 -2.66
N ASP A 118 -17.12 4.28 -3.11
CA ASP A 118 -18.06 5.33 -3.52
C ASP A 118 -18.45 6.25 -2.36
N ASP A 119 -18.64 5.71 -1.15
CA ASP A 119 -18.90 6.52 0.05
C ASP A 119 -17.75 7.51 0.33
N ILE A 120 -16.50 7.05 0.12
CA ILE A 120 -15.32 7.92 0.27
C ILE A 120 -15.28 9.01 -0.81
N LYS A 121 -15.57 8.65 -2.07
CA LYS A 121 -15.64 9.62 -3.18
C LYS A 121 -16.72 10.67 -2.93
N GLU A 122 -17.89 10.24 -2.46
CA GLU A 122 -18.99 11.16 -2.12
C GLU A 122 -18.58 12.13 -1.01
N GLU A 123 -17.96 11.62 0.06
CA GLU A 123 -17.52 12.47 1.17
C GLU A 123 -16.41 13.45 0.74
N LEU A 124 -15.49 13.02 -0.13
CA LEU A 124 -14.49 13.91 -0.71
C LEU A 124 -15.14 14.97 -1.62
N GLY A 125 -16.14 14.58 -2.43
CA GLY A 125 -16.88 15.48 -3.31
C GLY A 125 -17.64 16.56 -2.53
N LYS A 126 -18.18 16.25 -1.35
CA LYS A 126 -18.82 17.23 -0.46
C LYS A 126 -17.86 18.32 0.02
N ARG A 127 -16.57 18.03 0.04
CA ARG A 127 -15.51 18.96 0.47
C ARG A 127 -14.90 19.75 -0.68
N GLU A 128 -15.18 19.36 -1.92
CA GLU A 128 -14.69 20.07 -3.10
C GLU A 128 -15.28 21.48 -3.16
N GLY A 129 -14.40 22.49 -3.27
CA GLY A 129 -14.80 23.90 -3.32
C GLY A 129 -15.17 24.51 -1.96
N LEU A 130 -15.16 23.75 -0.85
CA LEU A 130 -15.32 24.33 0.46
C LEU A 130 -14.04 25.09 0.83
N MET A 131 -14.17 26.41 1.02
CA MET A 131 -13.12 27.19 1.67
C MET A 131 -13.14 26.87 3.15
N SER A 132 -12.05 26.30 3.67
CA SER A 132 -11.90 26.18 5.12
C SER A 132 -11.79 27.58 5.72
N ASP A 133 -12.71 27.93 6.64
CA ASP A 133 -12.50 29.07 7.50
C ASP A 133 -11.23 28.77 8.34
N PHE A 134 -10.11 29.32 7.89
CA PHE A 134 -8.89 29.37 8.70
C PHE A 134 -9.20 30.26 9.89
N LYS A 135 -9.71 29.65 10.96
CA LYS A 135 -9.59 30.31 12.27
C LYS A 135 -8.10 30.36 12.56
N ASP A 136 -7.56 31.57 12.64
CA ASP A 136 -6.17 31.80 13.06
C ASP A 136 -5.90 30.97 14.32
N ARG A 137 -5.20 29.85 14.16
CA ARG A 137 -4.67 29.15 15.30
C ARG A 137 -3.54 30.01 15.84
N PRO A 138 -3.51 30.31 17.14
CA PRO A 138 -2.39 31.03 17.70
C PRO A 138 -1.09 30.31 17.33
N GLU A 139 -0.14 31.07 16.82
CA GLU A 139 1.20 30.59 16.48
C GLU A 139 1.80 29.89 17.72
N ILE A 140 2.14 28.61 17.58
CA ILE A 140 2.89 27.90 18.63
C ILE A 140 4.32 28.45 18.60
N LYS A 141 4.62 29.38 19.47
CA LYS A 141 5.92 30.12 19.48
C LYS A 141 7.06 29.33 20.10
N ASP A 142 6.81 28.24 20.83
CA ASP A 142 7.84 27.48 21.54
C ASP A 142 7.56 25.96 21.44
N LEU A 143 8.48 25.28 20.83
CA LEU A 143 8.80 23.87 21.02
C LEU A 143 10.27 23.75 21.36
#